data_f2c1131bb379a4212dca3ebb13f32ec4
#
_entry.id   f2c1131bb379a4212dca3ebb13f32ec4
#
_cell.length_a   1.000
_cell.length_b   1.000
_cell.length_c   1.000
_cell.angle_alpha   90.00
_cell.angle_beta   90.00
_cell.angle_gamma   90.00
#
_symmetry.space_group_name_H-M   'P 1'
#
loop_
_entity.id
_entity.type
_entity.pdbx_description
1 polymer ?
#
loop_
_entity_poly.entity_id
_entity_poly.type
_entity_poly.pdbx_seq_one_letter_code
_entity_poly.pdbx_strand_id
1 'polypeptide(L)'
;MINIDDNYCELLHDGNDETFVQQFAELLNRFKVRERKKPLELNLIVGGNYGLELKSMEVKRKKLDLDLYYEDDFKPVDELICRRLRKNDDKGIILLHGLPGTGKTTYLRYLIGKIKKRVLFVSPGIAGDLMNPEFVELLVENPNTVVVIEDAEQVIMDRRTSSNSTVSNLLNISDGLLADFLNVQLICTFNSSLASVDSALMRKGRLIARYEFGK
;
A
#
# COMPACT_ATOMS: atom_id res chain seq x y z
N MET A 1 25.54 -20.56 28.03
CA MET A 1 25.62 -20.91 26.56
C MET A 1 25.26 -19.69 25.77
N ILE A 2 26.04 -19.38 24.75
CA ILE A 2 25.79 -18.20 23.88
C ILE A 2 25.50 -18.74 22.50
N ASN A 3 24.37 -18.32 21.93
CA ASN A 3 23.98 -18.61 20.55
C ASN A 3 23.94 -17.27 19.78
N ILE A 4 24.66 -17.18 18.68
CA ILE A 4 24.75 -15.96 17.86
C ILE A 4 24.33 -16.32 16.44
N ASP A 5 23.37 -15.56 15.92
CA ASP A 5 22.91 -15.60 14.55
C ASP A 5 23.03 -14.18 13.96
N ASP A 6 22.83 -14.03 12.66
CA ASP A 6 22.94 -12.74 11.94
C ASP A 6 22.04 -11.63 12.53
N ASN A 7 20.90 -11.99 13.13
CA ASN A 7 19.88 -11.04 13.59
C ASN A 7 19.63 -11.06 15.09
N TYR A 8 20.12 -12.04 15.84
CA TYR A 8 19.89 -12.13 17.28
C TYR A 8 21.06 -12.80 18.01
N CYS A 9 21.15 -12.50 19.28
CA CYS A 9 22.04 -13.19 20.19
C CYS A 9 21.24 -13.64 21.43
N GLU A 10 21.34 -14.90 21.75
CA GLU A 10 20.68 -15.53 22.89
C GLU A 10 21.73 -15.95 23.92
N LEU A 11 21.51 -15.55 25.18
CA LEU A 11 22.34 -15.92 26.30
C LEU A 11 21.54 -16.75 27.29
N LEU A 12 21.85 -18.04 27.37
CA LEU A 12 21.33 -18.94 28.39
C LEU A 12 22.29 -18.93 29.59
N HIS A 13 21.79 -18.55 30.76
CA HIS A 13 22.55 -18.51 32.03
C HIS A 13 21.72 -19.11 33.17
N ASP A 14 22.38 -19.44 34.26
CA ASP A 14 21.80 -20.10 35.44
C ASP A 14 21.14 -19.13 36.45
N GLY A 15 21.13 -17.84 36.17
CA GLY A 15 20.54 -16.81 36.99
C GLY A 15 21.45 -16.29 38.12
N ASN A 16 22.66 -16.83 38.28
CA ASN A 16 23.53 -16.52 39.42
C ASN A 16 24.46 -15.31 39.19
N ASP A 17 24.59 -14.82 37.96
CA ASP A 17 25.51 -13.70 37.65
C ASP A 17 24.81 -12.64 36.76
N GLU A 18 23.95 -11.84 37.38
CA GLU A 18 23.27 -10.72 36.71
C GLU A 18 24.26 -9.67 36.20
N THR A 19 25.38 -9.49 36.88
CA THR A 19 26.41 -8.50 36.51
C THR A 19 27.05 -8.88 35.18
N PHE A 20 27.36 -10.15 34.97
CA PHE A 20 27.90 -10.69 33.71
C PHE A 20 26.88 -10.51 32.56
N VAL A 21 25.61 -10.80 32.83
CA VAL A 21 24.54 -10.65 31.82
C VAL A 21 24.42 -9.20 31.36
N GLN A 22 24.44 -8.25 32.32
CA GLN A 22 24.38 -6.82 32.01
C GLN A 22 25.59 -6.34 31.22
N GLN A 23 26.79 -6.69 31.64
CA GLN A 23 28.03 -6.33 30.96
C GLN A 23 28.07 -6.92 29.52
N PHE A 24 27.61 -8.15 29.38
CA PHE A 24 27.53 -8.81 28.08
C PHE A 24 26.49 -8.15 27.17
N ALA A 25 25.31 -7.79 27.69
CA ALA A 25 24.28 -7.05 26.95
C ALA A 25 24.78 -5.66 26.50
N GLU A 26 25.52 -4.95 27.37
CA GLU A 26 26.14 -3.68 27.02
C GLU A 26 27.21 -3.84 25.91
N LEU A 27 28.02 -4.89 26.00
CA LEU A 27 29.01 -5.22 24.97
C LEU A 27 28.31 -5.47 23.63
N LEU A 28 27.27 -6.31 23.60
CA LEU A 28 26.50 -6.59 22.38
C LEU A 28 25.84 -5.35 21.78
N ASN A 29 25.34 -4.43 22.63
CA ASN A 29 24.75 -3.19 22.15
C ASN A 29 25.76 -2.29 21.40
N ARG A 30 27.06 -2.41 21.64
CA ARG A 30 28.10 -1.69 20.88
C ARG A 30 28.27 -2.23 19.47
N PHE A 31 27.97 -3.52 19.25
CA PHE A 31 28.02 -4.17 17.95
C PHE A 31 26.69 -4.12 17.21
N LYS A 32 25.65 -3.60 17.83
CA LYS A 32 24.34 -3.46 17.18
C LYS A 32 24.46 -2.53 15.98
N VAL A 33 24.43 -3.12 14.79
CA VAL A 33 24.39 -2.36 13.55
C VAL A 33 23.06 -1.61 13.52
N ARG A 34 23.10 -0.26 13.47
CA ARG A 34 21.89 0.50 13.23
C ARG A 34 21.31 0.03 11.91
N GLU A 35 20.11 -0.57 11.95
CA GLU A 35 19.38 -0.85 10.71
C GLU A 35 19.37 0.41 9.87
N ARG A 36 20.05 0.38 8.73
CA ARG A 36 19.89 1.43 7.73
C ARG A 36 18.40 1.46 7.44
N LYS A 37 17.77 2.64 7.49
CA LYS A 37 16.37 2.79 7.09
C LYS A 37 16.22 2.03 5.79
N LYS A 38 15.40 0.98 5.80
CA LYS A 38 15.15 0.19 4.59
C LYS A 38 14.80 1.15 3.48
N PRO A 39 15.38 0.99 2.28
CA PRO A 39 14.99 1.80 1.15
C PRO A 39 13.47 1.71 0.98
N LEU A 40 12.88 2.76 0.45
CA LEU A 40 11.47 2.74 0.13
C LEU A 40 11.27 1.76 -1.01
N GLU A 41 10.53 0.69 -0.76
CA GLU A 41 10.28 -0.36 -1.75
C GLU A 41 8.84 -0.29 -2.24
N LEU A 42 8.69 -0.28 -3.54
CA LEU A 42 7.46 -0.57 -4.25
C LEU A 42 7.52 -2.01 -4.74
N ASN A 43 6.54 -2.82 -4.40
CA ASN A 43 6.50 -4.21 -4.82
C ASN A 43 5.60 -4.32 -6.05
N LEU A 44 6.20 -4.61 -7.19
CA LEU A 44 5.49 -4.90 -8.43
C LEU A 44 5.01 -6.34 -8.42
N ILE A 45 3.72 -6.54 -8.69
CA ILE A 45 3.14 -7.87 -8.88
C ILE A 45 3.38 -8.29 -10.33
N VAL A 46 4.03 -9.41 -10.51
CA VAL A 46 4.35 -9.99 -11.84
C VAL A 46 3.93 -11.45 -11.90
N GLY A 47 3.61 -11.94 -13.09
CA GLY A 47 3.43 -13.38 -13.30
C GLY A 47 4.79 -14.10 -13.24
N GLY A 48 4.89 -15.10 -12.39
CA GLY A 48 6.04 -16.01 -12.27
C GLY A 48 5.75 -17.38 -12.85
N ASN A 49 6.70 -18.30 -12.77
CA ASN A 49 6.56 -19.67 -13.27
C ASN A 49 5.57 -20.51 -12.45
N TYR A 50 5.30 -20.13 -11.22
CA TYR A 50 4.49 -20.87 -10.23
C TYR A 50 3.36 -20.01 -9.64
N GLY A 51 2.97 -18.92 -10.31
CA GLY A 51 1.94 -18.00 -9.82
C GLY A 51 2.39 -16.54 -9.83
N LEU A 52 1.76 -15.72 -8.98
CA LEU A 52 2.13 -14.31 -8.85
C LEU A 52 3.32 -14.14 -7.90
N GLU A 53 4.26 -13.31 -8.29
CA GLU A 53 5.47 -13.00 -7.51
C GLU A 53 5.57 -11.50 -7.23
N LEU A 54 6.20 -11.15 -6.08
CA LEU A 54 6.52 -9.77 -5.74
C LEU A 54 7.97 -9.46 -6.16
N LYS A 55 8.14 -8.46 -7.03
CA LYS A 55 9.45 -7.89 -7.33
C LYS A 55 9.60 -6.54 -6.66
N SER A 56 10.45 -6.47 -5.64
CA SER A 56 10.76 -5.22 -4.96
C SER A 56 11.61 -4.30 -5.84
N MET A 57 11.18 -3.07 -5.95
CA MET A 57 11.88 -2.00 -6.67
C MET A 57 12.13 -0.85 -5.72
N GLU A 58 13.39 -0.38 -5.65
CA GLU A 58 13.72 0.79 -4.86
C GLU A 58 13.13 2.06 -5.48
N VAL A 59 12.40 2.83 -4.68
CA VAL A 59 11.80 4.09 -5.09
C VAL A 59 12.50 5.25 -4.39
N LYS A 60 13.01 6.19 -5.17
CA LYS A 60 13.59 7.42 -4.63
C LYS A 60 12.48 8.30 -4.03
N ARG A 61 12.66 8.70 -2.77
CA ARG A 61 11.74 9.64 -2.11
C ARG A 61 11.73 10.96 -2.88
N LYS A 62 10.54 11.38 -3.31
CA LYS A 62 10.33 12.68 -3.92
C LYS A 62 9.81 13.66 -2.86
N LYS A 63 10.50 14.78 -2.71
CA LYS A 63 9.95 15.93 -1.98
C LYS A 63 9.01 16.64 -2.93
N LEU A 64 7.82 16.94 -2.47
CA LEU A 64 6.80 17.68 -3.22
C LEU A 64 6.19 18.72 -2.30
N ASP A 65 6.21 19.95 -2.76
CA ASP A 65 5.52 21.04 -2.09
C ASP A 65 4.09 21.08 -2.63
N LEU A 66 3.13 20.66 -1.78
CA LEU A 66 1.73 20.57 -2.18
C LEU A 66 1.14 21.96 -2.42
N ASP A 67 1.55 22.96 -1.65
CA ASP A 67 1.03 24.33 -1.74
C ASP A 67 1.49 25.01 -3.06
N LEU A 68 2.59 24.52 -3.66
CA LEU A 68 3.11 25.05 -4.93
C LEU A 68 2.49 24.37 -6.17
N TYR A 69 2.15 23.09 -6.07
CA TYR A 69 1.80 22.27 -7.24
C TYR A 69 0.34 21.86 -7.32
N TYR A 70 -0.44 22.03 -6.24
CA TYR A 70 -1.85 21.65 -6.19
C TYR A 70 -2.69 22.77 -5.58
N GLU A 71 -3.98 22.73 -5.82
CA GLU A 71 -4.91 23.70 -5.28
C GLU A 71 -5.07 23.56 -3.76
N ASP A 72 -5.46 24.64 -3.08
CA ASP A 72 -5.54 24.71 -1.62
C ASP A 72 -6.51 23.66 -1.01
N ASP A 73 -7.52 23.26 -1.78
CA ASP A 73 -8.50 22.26 -1.36
C ASP A 73 -7.94 20.83 -1.32
N PHE A 74 -6.78 20.59 -1.93
CA PHE A 74 -6.13 19.28 -1.93
C PHE A 74 -5.46 18.94 -0.59
N LYS A 75 -4.95 19.93 0.13
CA LYS A 75 -4.22 19.71 1.38
C LYS A 75 -5.03 18.94 2.45
N PRO A 76 -6.29 19.30 2.74
CA PRO A 76 -7.13 18.51 3.64
C PRO A 76 -7.34 17.07 3.16
N VAL A 77 -7.38 16.85 1.84
CA VAL A 77 -7.53 15.52 1.25
C VAL A 77 -6.24 14.70 1.43
N ASP A 78 -5.06 15.28 1.19
CA ASP A 78 -3.76 14.62 1.47
C ASP A 78 -3.64 14.23 2.95
N GLU A 79 -4.02 15.13 3.86
CA GLU A 79 -3.99 14.87 5.30
C GLU A 79 -4.90 13.69 5.68
N LEU A 80 -6.12 13.64 5.12
CA LEU A 80 -7.05 12.53 5.31
C LEU A 80 -6.46 11.22 4.77
N ILE A 81 -5.95 11.22 3.54
CA ILE A 81 -5.34 10.07 2.90
C ILE A 81 -4.15 9.57 3.75
N CYS A 82 -3.21 10.45 4.07
CA CYS A 82 -2.03 10.09 4.86
C CYS A 82 -2.39 9.54 6.24
N ARG A 83 -3.40 10.11 6.90
CA ARG A 83 -3.89 9.65 8.21
C ARG A 83 -4.50 8.25 8.10
N ARG A 84 -5.33 7.99 7.08
CA ARG A 84 -5.97 6.69 6.88
C ARG A 84 -4.94 5.61 6.49
N LEU A 85 -4.02 5.90 5.58
CA LEU A 85 -3.00 4.96 5.14
C LEU A 85 -2.00 4.57 6.24
N ARG A 86 -1.86 5.37 7.30
CA ARG A 86 -1.02 5.04 8.48
C ARG A 86 -1.69 4.11 9.47
N LYS A 87 -3.01 3.98 9.43
CA LYS A 87 -3.74 3.09 10.35
C LYS A 87 -3.52 1.64 9.97
N ASN A 88 -3.19 0.81 10.96
CA ASN A 88 -3.35 -0.63 10.83
C ASN A 88 -4.83 -0.99 10.89
N ASP A 89 -5.17 -2.17 10.39
CA ASP A 89 -6.53 -2.71 10.39
C ASP A 89 -7.56 -1.73 9.80
N ASP A 90 -7.15 -1.04 8.72
CA ASP A 90 -7.98 -0.10 7.98
C ASP A 90 -8.07 -0.51 6.51
N LYS A 91 -9.24 -0.35 5.93
CA LYS A 91 -9.58 -0.73 4.57
C LYS A 91 -10.32 0.38 3.85
N GLY A 92 -10.44 0.27 2.55
CA GLY A 92 -11.21 1.18 1.72
C GLY A 92 -10.50 1.62 0.45
N ILE A 93 -11.13 2.54 -0.28
CA ILE A 93 -10.71 2.95 -1.62
C ILE A 93 -10.42 4.45 -1.64
N ILE A 94 -9.35 4.82 -2.31
CA ILE A 94 -8.98 6.20 -2.66
C ILE A 94 -9.08 6.32 -4.18
N LEU A 95 -9.84 7.30 -4.65
CA LEU A 95 -10.05 7.59 -6.07
C LEU A 95 -9.40 8.92 -6.43
N LEU A 96 -8.39 8.89 -7.27
CA LEU A 96 -7.63 10.05 -7.71
C LEU A 96 -7.76 10.20 -9.24
N HIS A 97 -8.42 11.25 -9.70
CA HIS A 97 -8.69 11.41 -11.12
C HIS A 97 -8.35 12.81 -11.65
N GLY A 98 -8.41 12.97 -12.95
CA GLY A 98 -8.13 14.21 -13.64
C GLY A 98 -7.45 13.99 -14.98
N LEU A 99 -7.35 15.01 -15.81
CA LEU A 99 -6.78 14.92 -17.14
C LEU A 99 -5.33 14.40 -17.11
N PRO A 100 -4.82 13.79 -18.19
CA PRO A 100 -3.41 13.46 -18.31
C PRO A 100 -2.53 14.68 -18.05
N GLY A 101 -1.41 14.49 -17.33
CA GLY A 101 -0.46 15.57 -17.03
C GLY A 101 -0.79 16.43 -15.81
N THR A 102 -1.90 16.23 -15.11
CA THR A 102 -2.30 16.99 -13.91
C THR A 102 -1.56 16.62 -12.61
N GLY A 103 -0.55 15.78 -12.67
CA GLY A 103 0.31 15.47 -11.52
C GLY A 103 -0.09 14.24 -10.70
N LYS A 104 -1.09 13.43 -11.09
CA LYS A 104 -1.53 12.22 -10.36
C LYS A 104 -0.38 11.27 -10.00
N THR A 105 0.41 10.84 -10.97
CA THR A 105 1.58 9.96 -10.76
C THR A 105 2.67 10.64 -9.93
N THR A 106 2.82 11.98 -10.04
CA THR A 106 3.75 12.75 -9.21
C THR A 106 3.33 12.71 -7.75
N TYR A 107 2.05 12.90 -7.48
CA TYR A 107 1.48 12.76 -6.13
C TYR A 107 1.61 11.34 -5.60
N LEU A 108 1.32 10.32 -6.41
CA LEU A 108 1.50 8.91 -5.98
C LEU A 108 2.93 8.64 -5.52
N ARG A 109 3.93 9.06 -6.27
CA ARG A 109 5.34 8.89 -5.90
C ARG A 109 5.69 9.58 -4.58
N TYR A 110 5.13 10.75 -4.34
CA TYR A 110 5.27 11.44 -3.07
C TYR A 110 4.55 10.70 -1.94
N LEU A 111 3.31 10.27 -2.16
CA LEU A 111 2.48 9.56 -1.20
C LEU A 111 3.13 8.23 -0.78
N ILE A 112 3.62 7.44 -1.74
CA ILE A 112 4.36 6.19 -1.49
C ILE A 112 5.54 6.47 -0.56
N GLY A 113 6.24 7.58 -0.73
CA GLY A 113 7.33 8.02 0.14
C GLY A 113 6.93 8.31 1.59
N LYS A 114 5.65 8.54 1.88
CA LYS A 114 5.10 8.81 3.20
C LYS A 114 4.48 7.58 3.88
N ILE A 115 4.15 6.56 3.10
CA ILE A 115 3.52 5.32 3.58
C ILE A 115 4.59 4.46 4.27
N LYS A 116 4.22 3.89 5.42
CA LYS A 116 5.08 2.93 6.15
C LYS A 116 4.68 1.47 5.90
N LYS A 117 3.51 1.26 5.32
CA LYS A 117 3.02 -0.06 4.93
C LYS A 117 3.68 -0.52 3.64
N ARG A 118 3.64 -1.83 3.39
CA ARG A 118 4.00 -2.38 2.10
C ARG A 118 3.09 -1.83 1.02
N VAL A 119 3.67 -1.43 -0.11
CA VAL A 119 2.92 -0.95 -1.27
C VAL A 119 3.07 -1.96 -2.39
N LEU A 120 1.94 -2.45 -2.87
CA LEU A 120 1.85 -3.37 -4.01
C LEU A 120 1.35 -2.59 -5.22
N PHE A 121 2.13 -2.61 -6.29
CA PHE A 121 1.73 -2.02 -7.57
C PHE A 121 1.14 -3.10 -8.47
N VAL A 122 -0.07 -2.86 -8.91
CA VAL A 122 -0.83 -3.77 -9.78
C VAL A 122 -0.99 -3.13 -11.14
N SER A 123 -0.53 -3.80 -12.18
CA SER A 123 -0.81 -3.34 -13.54
C SER A 123 -2.29 -3.50 -13.89
N PRO A 124 -2.86 -2.66 -14.77
CA PRO A 124 -4.27 -2.77 -15.18
C PRO A 124 -4.66 -4.17 -15.69
N GLY A 125 -3.74 -4.86 -16.34
CA GLY A 125 -3.98 -6.23 -16.83
C GLY A 125 -4.19 -7.24 -15.71
N ILE A 126 -3.44 -7.15 -14.62
CA ILE A 126 -3.62 -8.01 -13.43
C ILE A 126 -4.83 -7.55 -12.62
N ALA A 127 -5.08 -6.23 -12.58
CA ALA A 127 -6.19 -5.65 -11.83
C ALA A 127 -7.59 -6.11 -12.31
N GLY A 128 -7.69 -6.63 -13.54
CA GLY A 128 -8.91 -7.26 -14.06
C GLY A 128 -9.31 -8.52 -13.29
N ASP A 129 -8.35 -9.21 -12.68
CA ASP A 129 -8.55 -10.54 -12.06
C ASP A 129 -8.11 -10.60 -10.59
N LEU A 130 -8.47 -9.58 -9.81
CA LEU A 130 -8.11 -9.44 -8.39
C LEU A 130 -8.69 -10.54 -7.48
N MET A 131 -9.64 -11.34 -7.97
CA MET A 131 -10.20 -12.49 -7.23
C MET A 131 -9.60 -13.82 -7.68
N ASN A 132 -8.58 -13.81 -8.53
CA ASN A 132 -7.80 -15.00 -8.81
C ASN A 132 -7.23 -15.55 -7.48
N PRO A 133 -7.34 -16.86 -7.22
CA PRO A 133 -6.82 -17.49 -6.00
C PRO A 133 -5.39 -17.09 -5.67
N GLU A 134 -4.49 -17.01 -6.66
CA GLU A 134 -3.10 -16.61 -6.48
C GLU A 134 -2.95 -15.18 -5.97
N PHE A 135 -3.81 -14.25 -6.47
CA PHE A 135 -3.80 -12.87 -5.99
C PHE A 135 -4.33 -12.76 -4.56
N VAL A 136 -5.39 -13.51 -4.25
CA VAL A 136 -5.95 -13.56 -2.89
C VAL A 136 -4.93 -14.15 -1.91
N GLU A 137 -4.25 -15.24 -2.28
CA GLU A 137 -3.18 -15.85 -1.48
C GLU A 137 -2.05 -14.85 -1.20
N LEU A 138 -1.60 -14.13 -2.24
CA LEU A 138 -0.60 -13.09 -2.10
C LEU A 138 -1.03 -11.97 -1.13
N LEU A 139 -2.30 -11.58 -1.12
CA LEU A 139 -2.83 -10.61 -0.15
C LEU A 139 -2.94 -11.19 1.27
N VAL A 140 -3.30 -12.45 1.41
CA VAL A 140 -3.35 -13.16 2.70
C VAL A 140 -1.96 -13.23 3.35
N GLU A 141 -0.93 -13.48 2.56
CA GLU A 141 0.47 -13.46 3.01
C GLU A 141 0.98 -12.03 3.32
N ASN A 142 0.31 -11.01 2.77
CA ASN A 142 0.70 -9.62 2.91
C ASN A 142 -0.46 -8.73 3.41
N PRO A 143 -0.98 -8.95 4.62
CA PRO A 143 -2.08 -8.14 5.16
C PRO A 143 -1.62 -6.70 5.45
N ASN A 144 -2.60 -5.80 5.65
CA ASN A 144 -2.32 -4.39 5.94
C ASN A 144 -1.50 -3.66 4.84
N THR A 145 -1.62 -4.09 3.59
CA THR A 145 -0.93 -3.49 2.46
C THR A 145 -1.75 -2.37 1.81
N VAL A 146 -1.04 -1.53 1.05
CA VAL A 146 -1.64 -0.55 0.14
C VAL A 146 -1.47 -1.05 -1.28
N VAL A 147 -2.56 -1.27 -1.98
CA VAL A 147 -2.56 -1.68 -3.39
C VAL A 147 -2.79 -0.46 -4.26
N VAL A 148 -1.88 -0.22 -5.20
CA VAL A 148 -1.95 0.90 -6.15
C VAL A 148 -2.23 0.37 -7.55
N ILE A 149 -3.26 0.92 -8.19
CA ILE A 149 -3.65 0.63 -9.57
C ILE A 149 -3.64 1.95 -10.32
N GLU A 150 -2.67 2.16 -11.21
CA GLU A 150 -2.67 3.31 -12.11
C GLU A 150 -3.46 2.99 -13.37
N ASP A 151 -4.06 4.03 -13.97
CA ASP A 151 -4.89 3.94 -15.18
C ASP A 151 -6.00 2.87 -15.05
N ALA A 152 -6.70 2.93 -13.91
CA ALA A 152 -7.68 1.93 -13.47
C ALA A 152 -9.04 2.03 -14.17
N GLU A 153 -9.17 2.75 -15.29
CA GLU A 153 -10.44 3.00 -15.98
C GLU A 153 -11.24 1.71 -16.19
N GLN A 154 -10.60 0.68 -16.72
CA GLN A 154 -11.26 -0.59 -17.02
C GLN A 154 -11.70 -1.37 -15.76
N VAL A 155 -11.11 -1.05 -14.61
CA VAL A 155 -11.34 -1.74 -13.35
C VAL A 155 -12.48 -1.11 -12.55
N ILE A 156 -12.72 0.21 -12.72
CA ILE A 156 -13.65 1.01 -11.92
C ILE A 156 -14.89 1.48 -12.67
N MET A 157 -14.97 1.23 -13.98
CA MET A 157 -16.11 1.67 -14.81
C MET A 157 -17.43 1.03 -14.38
N ASP A 158 -18.52 1.77 -14.56
CA ASP A 158 -19.88 1.31 -14.25
C ASP A 158 -20.20 -0.01 -15.00
N ARG A 159 -20.63 -1.01 -14.24
CA ARG A 159 -21.02 -2.34 -14.75
C ARG A 159 -22.13 -2.32 -15.78
N ARG A 160 -22.93 -1.25 -15.85
CA ARG A 160 -23.95 -1.07 -16.88
C ARG A 160 -23.35 -0.80 -18.26
N THR A 161 -22.13 -0.32 -18.31
CA THR A 161 -21.40 -0.03 -19.57
C THR A 161 -20.40 -1.14 -19.94
N SER A 162 -20.03 -1.99 -18.98
CA SER A 162 -19.12 -3.11 -19.22
C SER A 162 -19.60 -4.35 -18.46
N SER A 163 -19.61 -5.52 -19.12
CA SER A 163 -20.00 -6.80 -18.53
C SER A 163 -18.97 -7.38 -17.54
N ASN A 164 -17.97 -6.60 -17.14
CA ASN A 164 -16.85 -7.06 -16.33
C ASN A 164 -17.20 -7.16 -14.84
N SER A 165 -16.85 -8.30 -14.24
CA SER A 165 -16.93 -8.57 -12.80
C SER A 165 -15.90 -7.79 -11.96
N THR A 166 -15.04 -7.00 -12.59
CA THR A 166 -13.85 -6.35 -11.99
C THR A 166 -14.20 -5.41 -10.83
N VAL A 167 -15.27 -4.62 -10.99
CA VAL A 167 -15.77 -3.76 -9.88
C VAL A 167 -16.20 -4.62 -8.69
N SER A 168 -16.85 -5.77 -8.93
CA SER A 168 -17.23 -6.69 -7.85
C SER A 168 -16.01 -7.25 -7.13
N ASN A 169 -14.94 -7.51 -7.87
CA ASN A 169 -13.66 -7.97 -7.30
C ASN A 169 -13.05 -6.89 -6.38
N LEU A 170 -13.00 -5.64 -6.83
CA LEU A 170 -12.57 -4.52 -5.98
C LEU A 170 -13.41 -4.38 -4.72
N LEU A 171 -14.74 -4.52 -4.85
CA LEU A 171 -15.66 -4.43 -3.71
C LEU A 171 -15.40 -5.53 -2.69
N ASN A 172 -15.16 -6.76 -3.14
CA ASN A 172 -14.89 -7.89 -2.24
C ASN A 172 -13.60 -7.71 -1.44
N ILE A 173 -12.56 -7.14 -2.06
CA ILE A 173 -11.26 -6.87 -1.40
C ILE A 173 -11.35 -5.65 -0.47
N SER A 174 -12.18 -4.65 -0.79
CA SER A 174 -12.23 -3.38 -0.05
C SER A 174 -13.31 -3.31 1.02
N ASP A 175 -14.37 -4.14 0.96
CA ASP A 175 -15.52 -4.07 1.86
C ASP A 175 -16.26 -5.41 2.06
N GLY A 176 -15.80 -6.51 1.48
CA GLY A 176 -16.36 -7.86 1.72
C GLY A 176 -15.82 -8.49 2.99
N LEU A 177 -16.25 -9.73 3.27
CA LEU A 177 -15.71 -10.52 4.40
C LEU A 177 -14.19 -10.65 4.33
N LEU A 178 -13.61 -10.82 3.14
CA LEU A 178 -12.17 -10.85 2.94
C LEU A 178 -11.50 -9.54 3.37
N ALA A 179 -12.16 -8.40 3.16
CA ALA A 179 -11.60 -7.11 3.52
C ALA A 179 -11.31 -6.96 5.02
N ASP A 180 -12.09 -7.64 5.88
CA ASP A 180 -11.89 -7.62 7.33
C ASP A 180 -10.64 -8.39 7.77
N PHE A 181 -10.22 -9.37 6.98
CA PHE A 181 -9.00 -10.15 7.23
C PHE A 181 -7.78 -9.52 6.57
N LEU A 182 -7.95 -9.03 5.35
CA LEU A 182 -6.84 -8.51 4.54
C LEU A 182 -6.42 -7.11 4.98
N ASN A 183 -7.38 -6.26 5.41
CA ASN A 183 -7.15 -4.86 5.76
C ASN A 183 -6.39 -4.09 4.67
N VAL A 184 -6.80 -4.29 3.42
CA VAL A 184 -6.18 -3.69 2.24
C VAL A 184 -6.80 -2.34 1.93
N GLN A 185 -5.95 -1.37 1.65
CA GLN A 185 -6.36 -0.05 1.17
C GLN A 185 -6.00 0.09 -0.31
N LEU A 186 -6.98 0.43 -1.13
CA LEU A 186 -6.80 0.57 -2.58
C LEU A 186 -6.61 2.03 -2.96
N ILE A 187 -5.67 2.31 -3.85
CA ILE A 187 -5.52 3.63 -4.50
C ILE A 187 -5.66 3.41 -6.00
N CYS A 188 -6.68 4.00 -6.60
CA CYS A 188 -6.91 3.93 -8.03
C CYS A 188 -6.73 5.33 -8.64
N THR A 189 -5.91 5.43 -9.69
CA THR A 189 -5.84 6.65 -10.51
C THR A 189 -6.48 6.41 -11.87
N PHE A 190 -7.09 7.44 -12.44
CA PHE A 190 -7.73 7.36 -13.76
C PHE A 190 -7.87 8.75 -14.39
N ASN A 191 -8.14 8.78 -15.71
CA ASN A 191 -8.21 10.03 -16.48
C ASN A 191 -9.67 10.42 -16.81
N SER A 192 -10.61 9.49 -16.65
CA SER A 192 -12.03 9.73 -16.91
C SER A 192 -12.72 10.50 -15.77
N SER A 193 -13.92 11.02 -16.04
CA SER A 193 -14.70 11.69 -15.00
C SER A 193 -15.28 10.71 -13.99
N LEU A 194 -15.57 11.18 -12.77
CA LEU A 194 -16.26 10.40 -11.73
C LEU A 194 -17.62 9.86 -12.17
N ALA A 195 -18.26 10.48 -13.15
CA ALA A 195 -19.56 10.03 -13.66
C ALA A 195 -19.51 8.64 -14.31
N SER A 196 -18.33 8.21 -14.79
CA SER A 196 -18.12 6.88 -15.37
C SER A 196 -17.76 5.81 -14.31
N VAL A 197 -17.51 6.20 -13.06
CA VAL A 197 -17.14 5.27 -11.98
C VAL A 197 -18.39 4.61 -11.40
N ASP A 198 -18.31 3.31 -11.15
CA ASP A 198 -19.41 2.58 -10.51
C ASP A 198 -19.76 3.19 -9.13
N SER A 199 -21.01 3.54 -8.94
CA SER A 199 -21.50 4.20 -7.73
C SER A 199 -21.28 3.38 -6.44
N ALA A 200 -21.14 2.06 -6.56
CA ALA A 200 -20.88 1.18 -5.41
C ALA A 200 -19.51 1.43 -4.78
N LEU A 201 -18.52 1.89 -5.56
CA LEU A 201 -17.18 2.25 -5.06
C LEU A 201 -17.20 3.54 -4.23
N MET A 202 -18.16 4.42 -4.51
CA MET A 202 -18.29 5.74 -3.87
C MET A 202 -19.13 5.72 -2.59
N ARG A 203 -19.65 4.56 -2.15
CA ARG A 203 -20.49 4.47 -0.95
C ARG A 203 -19.71 4.81 0.32
N LYS A 204 -20.42 5.47 1.25
CA LYS A 204 -19.91 5.76 2.59
C LYS A 204 -19.48 4.46 3.29
N GLY A 205 -18.31 4.46 3.91
CA GLY A 205 -17.70 3.28 4.55
C GLY A 205 -16.66 2.60 3.67
N ARG A 206 -16.78 2.65 2.33
CA ARG A 206 -15.79 2.12 1.36
C ARG A 206 -14.82 3.20 0.90
N LEU A 207 -15.36 4.34 0.51
CA LEU A 207 -14.57 5.46 0.02
C LEU A 207 -13.85 6.15 1.19
N ILE A 208 -12.51 6.17 1.12
CA ILE A 208 -11.65 6.92 2.04
C ILE A 208 -11.60 8.37 1.60
N ALA A 209 -11.25 8.59 0.34
CA ALA A 209 -11.13 9.90 -0.26
C ALA A 209 -11.32 9.83 -1.78
N ARG A 210 -11.73 10.95 -2.36
CA ARG A 210 -11.70 11.20 -3.81
C ARG A 210 -11.17 12.59 -4.06
N TYR A 211 -10.43 12.74 -5.16
CA TYR A 211 -9.96 14.06 -5.59
C TYR A 211 -9.81 14.14 -7.10
N GLU A 212 -10.22 15.28 -7.66
CA GLU A 212 -10.02 15.63 -9.07
C GLU A 212 -8.86 16.60 -9.19
N PHE A 213 -7.79 16.17 -9.87
CA PHE A 213 -6.65 17.04 -10.14
C PHE A 213 -6.99 17.97 -11.30
N GLY A 214 -7.02 19.26 -11.02
CA GLY A 214 -7.16 20.35 -11.99
C GLY A 214 -5.89 20.58 -12.81
N LYS A 215 -5.95 21.54 -13.76
CA LYS A 215 -4.79 21.99 -14.53
C LYS A 215 -4.06 23.10 -13.80
#